data_2463053e629cab80b16f3225471c58f3
#
_entry.id   2463053e629cab80b16f3225471c58f3
#
_cell.length_a   1.000
_cell.length_b   1.000
_cell.length_c   1.000
_cell.angle_alpha   90.00
_cell.angle_beta   90.00
_cell.angle_gamma   90.00
#
_symmetry.space_group_name_H-M   'P 1'
#
loop_
_entity.id
_entity.type
_entity.pdbx_description
1 polymer ?
#
loop_
_entity_poly.entity_id
_entity_poly.type
_entity_poly.pdbx_seq_one_letter_code
_entity_poly.pdbx_strand_id
1 'polypeptide(L)'
;IAQHPEQFEAAVLTAHRQVDKMIPLAQRFRPRQIVMTETDAAAQLRQQLAQASWAKGIEVLSGPSALVEAATDPSISMVVAGIVGGAGLPSAIAAAAAGKKILLANKEALVMAGPLFVTAAKKGRAVILPIDSEHNAIFQCLGSDYRCFHRPEGVKRLLLTASVGPFRRRDKQADQNATVSHAIAHPN
;
A
#
# COMPACT_ATOMS: atom_id res chain seq x y z
N ILE A 1 4.43 13.65 2.56
CA ILE A 1 4.77 14.35 1.30
C ILE A 1 4.52 15.86 1.48
N ALA A 2 3.29 16.29 1.83
CA ALA A 2 2.96 17.71 1.91
C ALA A 2 3.77 18.54 2.94
N GLN A 3 4.34 17.90 3.94
CA GLN A 3 5.20 18.52 4.95
C GLN A 3 6.68 18.58 4.53
N HIS A 4 7.06 17.78 3.54
CA HIS A 4 8.44 17.64 3.07
C HIS A 4 8.49 17.63 1.54
N PRO A 5 8.05 18.71 0.87
CA PRO A 5 8.03 18.77 -0.60
C PRO A 5 9.42 18.81 -1.22
N GLU A 6 10.44 19.17 -0.44
CA GLU A 6 11.85 19.16 -0.83
C GLU A 6 12.46 17.75 -0.90
N GLN A 7 11.81 16.76 -0.26
CA GLN A 7 12.30 15.38 -0.21
C GLN A 7 11.41 14.41 -1.01
N PHE A 8 10.12 14.72 -1.13
CA PHE A 8 9.13 13.80 -1.69
C PHE A 8 8.22 14.48 -2.71
N GLU A 9 8.00 13.80 -3.80
CA GLU A 9 7.05 14.14 -4.84
C GLU A 9 5.98 13.04 -4.95
N ALA A 10 4.72 13.41 -5.11
CA ALA A 10 3.65 12.48 -5.46
C ALA A 10 3.53 12.42 -6.99
N ALA A 11 4.41 11.70 -7.63
CA ALA A 11 4.47 11.60 -9.08
C ALA A 11 3.26 10.88 -9.69
N VAL A 12 2.70 9.90 -8.99
CA VAL A 12 1.49 9.17 -9.40
C VAL A 12 0.50 9.10 -8.24
N LEU A 13 -0.76 9.42 -8.51
CA LEU A 13 -1.88 9.19 -7.59
C LEU A 13 -2.79 8.10 -8.14
N THR A 14 -3.33 7.26 -7.26
CA THR A 14 -4.21 6.17 -7.67
C THR A 14 -5.48 6.13 -6.85
N ALA A 15 -6.62 5.84 -7.51
CA ALA A 15 -7.88 5.58 -6.84
C ALA A 15 -8.74 4.59 -7.64
N HIS A 16 -9.83 4.12 -7.03
CA HIS A 16 -10.78 3.28 -7.74
C HIS A 16 -11.77 4.14 -8.53
N ARG A 17 -12.67 4.88 -7.84
CA ARG A 17 -13.77 5.62 -8.47
C ARG A 17 -14.04 7.02 -7.88
N GLN A 18 -13.34 7.42 -6.82
CA GLN A 18 -13.66 8.66 -6.10
C GLN A 18 -13.02 9.87 -6.77
N VAL A 19 -13.65 10.35 -7.86
CA VAL A 19 -13.17 11.51 -8.65
C VAL A 19 -13.13 12.78 -7.80
N ASP A 20 -14.18 13.04 -7.02
CA ASP A 20 -14.29 14.26 -6.20
C ASP A 20 -13.18 14.38 -5.16
N LYS A 21 -12.69 13.25 -4.63
CA LYS A 21 -11.54 13.23 -3.72
C LYS A 21 -10.21 13.34 -4.46
N MET A 22 -10.14 12.88 -5.69
CA MET A 22 -8.92 12.91 -6.49
C MET A 22 -8.57 14.32 -6.97
N ILE A 23 -9.54 15.14 -7.34
CA ILE A 23 -9.32 16.50 -7.87
C ILE A 23 -8.53 17.40 -6.90
N PRO A 24 -8.93 17.56 -5.63
CA PRO A 24 -8.16 18.40 -4.71
C PRO A 24 -6.74 17.86 -4.45
N LEU A 25 -6.55 16.53 -4.48
CA LEU A 25 -5.23 15.92 -4.38
C LEU A 25 -4.39 16.21 -5.63
N ALA A 26 -4.97 16.07 -6.80
CA ALA A 26 -4.30 16.39 -8.07
C ALA A 26 -3.92 17.87 -8.14
N GLN A 27 -4.80 18.76 -7.71
CA GLN A 27 -4.52 20.20 -7.64
C GLN A 27 -3.38 20.53 -6.68
N ARG A 28 -3.34 19.86 -5.53
CA ARG A 28 -2.32 20.09 -4.50
C ARG A 28 -0.96 19.55 -4.89
N PHE A 29 -0.92 18.29 -5.36
CA PHE A 29 0.34 17.56 -5.56
C PHE A 29 0.85 17.60 -6.99
N ARG A 30 0.02 18.00 -7.97
CA ARG A 30 0.42 18.11 -9.38
C ARG A 30 1.11 16.84 -9.90
N PRO A 31 0.51 15.65 -9.73
CA PRO A 31 1.12 14.43 -10.20
C PRO A 31 1.26 14.48 -11.73
N ARG A 32 2.24 13.78 -12.27
CA ARG A 32 2.34 13.62 -13.72
C ARG A 32 1.31 12.62 -14.25
N GLN A 33 0.87 11.68 -13.39
CA GLN A 33 -0.06 10.62 -13.74
C GLN A 33 -1.09 10.39 -12.64
N ILE A 34 -2.32 10.07 -13.05
CA ILE A 34 -3.39 9.59 -12.16
C ILE A 34 -3.94 8.29 -12.73
N VAL A 35 -4.06 7.26 -11.90
CA VAL A 35 -4.69 6.01 -12.29
C VAL A 35 -6.02 5.87 -11.58
N MET A 36 -7.10 5.79 -12.37
CA MET A 36 -8.43 5.40 -11.89
C MET A 36 -8.72 3.99 -12.38
N THR A 37 -8.94 3.03 -11.46
CA THR A 37 -9.13 1.63 -11.89
C THR A 37 -10.50 1.39 -12.52
N GLU A 38 -11.49 2.24 -12.26
CA GLU A 38 -12.76 2.24 -12.96
C GLU A 38 -12.71 3.15 -14.20
N THR A 39 -13.15 2.63 -15.34
CA THR A 39 -13.03 3.31 -16.64
C THR A 39 -13.89 4.58 -16.71
N ASP A 40 -15.11 4.53 -16.18
CA ASP A 40 -16.03 5.67 -16.21
C ASP A 40 -15.53 6.80 -15.30
N ALA A 41 -14.99 6.46 -14.14
CA ALA A 41 -14.35 7.42 -13.25
C ALA A 41 -13.10 8.07 -13.90
N ALA A 42 -12.32 7.32 -14.65
CA ALA A 42 -11.21 7.87 -15.43
C ALA A 42 -11.68 8.83 -16.51
N ALA A 43 -12.76 8.50 -17.23
CA ALA A 43 -13.35 9.37 -18.25
C ALA A 43 -13.88 10.68 -17.62
N GLN A 44 -14.61 10.57 -16.51
CA GLN A 44 -15.12 11.72 -15.77
C GLN A 44 -13.96 12.63 -15.28
N LEU A 45 -12.92 12.03 -14.72
CA LEU A 45 -11.75 12.79 -14.25
C LEU A 45 -11.06 13.52 -15.41
N ARG A 46 -10.85 12.86 -16.54
CA ARG A 46 -10.27 13.50 -17.74
C ARG A 46 -11.07 14.72 -18.18
N GLN A 47 -12.41 14.60 -18.24
CA GLN A 47 -13.29 15.69 -18.60
C GLN A 47 -13.18 16.88 -17.66
N GLN A 48 -13.11 16.64 -16.34
CA GLN A 48 -12.99 17.72 -15.36
C GLN A 48 -11.59 18.37 -15.39
N LEU A 49 -10.53 17.59 -15.54
CA LEU A 49 -9.18 18.11 -15.62
C LEU A 49 -8.93 18.90 -16.91
N ALA A 50 -9.58 18.54 -18.01
CA ALA A 50 -9.48 19.28 -19.27
C ALA A 50 -9.97 20.74 -19.16
N GLN A 51 -10.88 21.02 -18.25
CA GLN A 51 -11.40 22.36 -17.96
C GLN A 51 -10.53 23.17 -16.98
N ALA A 52 -9.54 22.52 -16.37
CA ALA A 52 -8.71 23.12 -15.32
C ALA A 52 -7.33 23.50 -15.88
N SER A 53 -7.06 24.79 -16.00
CA SER A 53 -5.76 25.30 -16.51
C SER A 53 -4.55 24.76 -15.74
N TRP A 54 -4.73 24.49 -14.46
CA TRP A 54 -3.69 23.94 -13.60
C TRP A 54 -3.38 22.47 -13.87
N ALA A 55 -4.26 21.71 -14.54
CA ALA A 55 -4.11 20.29 -14.75
C ALA A 55 -3.34 19.94 -16.04
N LYS A 56 -2.82 20.94 -16.74
CA LYS A 56 -2.05 20.75 -17.99
C LYS A 56 -0.86 19.83 -17.75
N GLY A 57 -0.78 18.76 -18.53
CA GLY A 57 0.31 17.77 -18.44
C GLY A 57 0.04 16.59 -17.50
N ILE A 58 -1.10 16.58 -16.79
CA ILE A 58 -1.50 15.41 -15.99
C ILE A 58 -2.14 14.37 -16.90
N GLU A 59 -1.53 13.20 -16.97
CA GLU A 59 -2.06 12.05 -17.70
C GLU A 59 -3.02 11.25 -16.81
N VAL A 60 -4.18 10.83 -17.36
CA VAL A 60 -5.13 9.96 -16.64
C VAL A 60 -5.20 8.61 -17.32
N LEU A 61 -4.76 7.59 -16.61
CA LEU A 61 -4.84 6.18 -17.03
C LEU A 61 -6.04 5.48 -16.39
N SER A 62 -6.47 4.37 -16.99
CA SER A 62 -7.59 3.60 -16.48
C SER A 62 -7.32 2.10 -16.44
N GLY A 63 -8.00 1.44 -15.52
CA GLY A 63 -7.96 -0.01 -15.38
C GLY A 63 -6.89 -0.55 -14.44
N PRO A 64 -7.02 -1.84 -14.05
CA PRO A 64 -6.08 -2.48 -13.12
C PRO A 64 -4.66 -2.64 -13.68
N SER A 65 -4.50 -2.81 -14.99
CA SER A 65 -3.18 -2.92 -15.64
C SER A 65 -2.36 -1.64 -15.47
N ALA A 66 -3.01 -0.48 -15.53
CA ALA A 66 -2.36 0.80 -15.34
C ALA A 66 -1.76 0.97 -13.92
N LEU A 67 -2.32 0.30 -12.89
CA LEU A 67 -1.69 0.25 -11.57
C LEU A 67 -0.35 -0.50 -11.60
N VAL A 68 -0.27 -1.59 -12.36
CA VAL A 68 0.96 -2.37 -12.51
C VAL A 68 2.00 -1.56 -13.26
N GLU A 69 1.62 -0.92 -14.36
CA GLU A 69 2.49 -0.04 -15.14
C GLU A 69 3.05 1.10 -14.29
N ALA A 70 2.19 1.81 -13.56
CA ALA A 70 2.61 2.87 -12.65
C ALA A 70 3.55 2.38 -11.55
N ALA A 71 3.27 1.22 -10.95
CA ALA A 71 4.09 0.64 -9.89
C ALA A 71 5.47 0.16 -10.36
N THR A 72 5.62 -0.12 -11.66
CA THR A 72 6.89 -0.58 -12.26
C THR A 72 7.64 0.50 -13.02
N ASP A 73 7.07 1.68 -13.19
CA ASP A 73 7.69 2.80 -13.91
C ASP A 73 9.11 3.09 -13.35
N PRO A 74 10.15 3.08 -14.20
CA PRO A 74 11.54 3.25 -13.77
C PRO A 74 11.81 4.55 -13.01
N SER A 75 11.05 5.61 -13.28
CA SER A 75 11.21 6.91 -12.61
C SER A 75 10.59 6.97 -11.21
N ILE A 76 9.80 5.95 -10.82
CA ILE A 76 9.24 5.83 -9.48
C ILE A 76 10.20 5.04 -8.61
N SER A 77 10.69 5.65 -7.54
CA SER A 77 11.58 4.99 -6.58
C SER A 77 10.83 4.30 -5.44
N MET A 78 9.64 4.80 -5.09
CA MET A 78 8.89 4.39 -3.91
C MET A 78 7.41 4.19 -4.23
N VAL A 79 6.83 3.12 -3.72
CA VAL A 79 5.40 2.79 -3.87
C VAL A 79 4.75 2.67 -2.50
N VAL A 80 3.70 3.45 -2.27
CA VAL A 80 2.82 3.29 -1.11
C VAL A 80 1.75 2.26 -1.45
N ALA A 81 1.90 1.04 -0.94
CA ALA A 81 0.97 -0.07 -1.16
C ALA A 81 -0.17 -0.02 -0.13
N GLY A 82 -1.13 0.88 -0.37
CA GLY A 82 -2.27 1.14 0.52
C GLY A 82 -3.63 0.71 -0.04
N ILE A 83 -3.68 0.08 -1.23
CA ILE A 83 -4.94 -0.44 -1.80
C ILE A 83 -5.36 -1.66 -1.00
N VAL A 84 -6.55 -1.60 -0.41
CA VAL A 84 -7.08 -2.62 0.51
C VAL A 84 -7.44 -3.92 -0.25
N GLY A 85 -7.22 -5.05 0.39
CA GLY A 85 -7.61 -6.38 -0.12
C GLY A 85 -6.80 -6.84 -1.33
N GLY A 86 -7.39 -7.77 -2.10
CA GLY A 86 -6.72 -8.40 -3.25
C GLY A 86 -6.44 -7.49 -4.43
N ALA A 87 -7.18 -6.38 -4.55
CA ALA A 87 -7.02 -5.45 -5.67
C ALA A 87 -5.63 -4.79 -5.74
N GLY A 88 -4.98 -4.60 -4.58
CA GLY A 88 -3.63 -4.05 -4.51
C GLY A 88 -2.50 -5.06 -4.74
N LEU A 89 -2.81 -6.36 -4.71
CA LEU A 89 -1.79 -7.41 -4.75
C LEU A 89 -0.97 -7.43 -6.05
N PRO A 90 -1.56 -7.37 -7.26
CA PRO A 90 -0.79 -7.42 -8.50
C PRO A 90 0.23 -6.28 -8.62
N SER A 91 -0.19 -5.04 -8.33
CA SER A 91 0.70 -3.88 -8.39
C SER A 91 1.80 -3.91 -7.32
N ALA A 92 1.48 -4.41 -6.10
CA ALA A 92 2.46 -4.56 -5.04
C ALA A 92 3.52 -5.63 -5.37
N ILE A 93 3.13 -6.78 -5.94
CA ILE A 93 4.07 -7.83 -6.40
C ILE A 93 4.93 -7.29 -7.56
N ALA A 94 4.33 -6.57 -8.50
CA ALA A 94 5.06 -5.98 -9.62
C ALA A 94 6.09 -4.94 -9.16
N ALA A 95 5.71 -4.07 -8.21
CA ALA A 95 6.64 -3.13 -7.58
C ALA A 95 7.81 -3.85 -6.89
N ALA A 96 7.51 -4.97 -6.20
CA ALA A 96 8.52 -5.80 -5.55
C ALA A 96 9.48 -6.43 -6.57
N ALA A 97 8.97 -6.99 -7.65
CA ALA A 97 9.78 -7.55 -8.73
C ALA A 97 10.64 -6.49 -9.44
N ALA A 98 10.13 -5.25 -9.54
CA ALA A 98 10.84 -4.10 -10.12
C ALA A 98 11.85 -3.44 -9.15
N GLY A 99 12.05 -3.99 -7.95
CA GLY A 99 13.07 -3.51 -7.01
C GLY A 99 12.72 -2.19 -6.30
N LYS A 100 11.44 -1.85 -6.20
CA LYS A 100 11.01 -0.60 -5.59
C LYS A 100 11.13 -0.63 -4.06
N LYS A 101 11.22 0.55 -3.45
CA LYS A 101 10.97 0.72 -2.02
C LYS A 101 9.45 0.72 -1.79
N ILE A 102 8.95 -0.24 -1.03
CA ILE A 102 7.52 -0.45 -0.82
C ILE A 102 7.15 -0.08 0.60
N LEU A 103 6.32 0.93 0.76
CA LEU A 103 5.69 1.28 2.03
C LEU A 103 4.40 0.47 2.14
N LEU A 104 4.45 -0.63 2.89
CA LEU A 104 3.39 -1.63 2.91
C LEU A 104 2.38 -1.32 4.03
N ALA A 105 1.21 -0.83 3.63
CA ALA A 105 0.03 -0.68 4.50
C ALA A 105 -0.95 -1.86 4.36
N ASN A 106 -1.03 -2.44 3.16
CA ASN A 106 -1.89 -3.59 2.86
C ASN A 106 -1.22 -4.90 3.31
N LYS A 107 -1.34 -5.23 4.59
CA LYS A 107 -0.84 -6.49 5.16
C LYS A 107 -1.56 -7.73 4.63
N GLU A 108 -2.78 -7.57 4.13
CA GLU A 108 -3.57 -8.64 3.50
C GLU A 108 -2.85 -9.23 2.29
N ALA A 109 -2.04 -8.46 1.59
CA ALA A 109 -1.19 -8.95 0.50
C ALA A 109 -0.22 -10.04 0.96
N LEU A 110 0.35 -9.91 2.17
CA LEU A 110 1.23 -10.94 2.75
C LEU A 110 0.44 -12.16 3.24
N VAL A 111 -0.79 -11.98 3.71
CA VAL A 111 -1.65 -13.10 4.11
C VAL A 111 -2.07 -13.91 2.89
N MET A 112 -2.43 -13.25 1.80
CA MET A 112 -2.94 -13.89 0.58
C MET A 112 -1.82 -14.55 -0.24
N ALA A 113 -0.67 -13.89 -0.36
CA ALA A 113 0.39 -14.29 -1.29
C ALA A 113 1.80 -14.01 -0.74
N GLY A 114 2.01 -14.11 0.56
CA GLY A 114 3.29 -13.79 1.21
C GLY A 114 4.50 -14.47 0.59
N PRO A 115 4.50 -15.80 0.36
CA PRO A 115 5.62 -16.46 -0.28
C PRO A 115 5.96 -15.92 -1.67
N LEU A 116 4.94 -15.60 -2.49
CA LEU A 116 5.12 -15.01 -3.81
C LEU A 116 5.67 -13.60 -3.72
N PHE A 117 5.09 -12.78 -2.84
CA PHE A 117 5.51 -11.41 -2.61
C PHE A 117 6.97 -11.33 -2.13
N VAL A 118 7.33 -12.14 -1.12
CA VAL A 118 8.70 -12.18 -0.57
C VAL A 118 9.69 -12.68 -1.62
N THR A 119 9.32 -13.69 -2.43
CA THR A 119 10.15 -14.18 -3.52
C THR A 119 10.39 -13.09 -4.57
N ALA A 120 9.34 -12.39 -4.99
CA ALA A 120 9.46 -11.26 -5.92
C ALA A 120 10.37 -10.16 -5.36
N ALA A 121 10.17 -9.79 -4.09
CA ALA A 121 10.95 -8.76 -3.44
C ALA A 121 12.44 -9.13 -3.31
N LYS A 122 12.76 -10.37 -2.94
CA LYS A 122 14.15 -10.86 -2.90
C LYS A 122 14.79 -10.84 -4.28
N LYS A 123 14.09 -11.34 -5.31
CA LYS A 123 14.56 -11.36 -6.69
C LYS A 123 14.79 -9.95 -7.25
N GLY A 124 13.85 -9.05 -7.00
CA GLY A 124 13.93 -7.65 -7.42
C GLY A 124 14.86 -6.79 -6.55
N ARG A 125 15.35 -7.30 -5.42
CA ARG A 125 16.10 -6.54 -4.40
C ARG A 125 15.29 -5.37 -3.83
N ALA A 126 13.98 -5.53 -3.74
CA ALA A 126 13.08 -4.53 -3.20
C ALA A 126 13.27 -4.37 -1.68
N VAL A 127 12.99 -3.18 -1.19
CA VAL A 127 12.97 -2.87 0.25
C VAL A 127 11.51 -2.74 0.68
N ILE A 128 11.09 -3.57 1.64
CA ILE A 128 9.74 -3.51 2.22
C ILE A 128 9.82 -2.81 3.57
N LEU A 129 9.08 -1.72 3.72
CA LEU A 129 8.94 -0.96 4.95
C LEU A 129 7.49 -1.04 5.42
N PRO A 130 7.22 -1.61 6.60
CA PRO A 130 5.85 -1.68 7.10
C PRO A 130 5.39 -0.28 7.56
N ILE A 131 4.17 0.09 7.19
CA ILE A 131 3.53 1.33 7.64
C ILE A 131 2.19 1.09 8.33
N ASP A 132 1.74 -0.16 8.44
CA ASP A 132 0.67 -0.54 9.36
C ASP A 132 1.17 -0.48 10.82
N SER A 133 0.28 -0.23 11.76
CA SER A 133 0.64 0.14 13.13
C SER A 133 1.45 -0.93 13.85
N GLU A 134 1.04 -2.18 13.76
CA GLU A 134 1.61 -3.29 14.53
C GLU A 134 3.03 -3.64 14.04
N HIS A 135 3.18 -3.79 12.72
CA HIS A 135 4.48 -4.12 12.14
C HIS A 135 5.44 -2.93 12.16
N ASN A 136 4.92 -1.71 11.99
CA ASN A 136 5.73 -0.50 12.08
C ASN A 136 6.28 -0.30 13.49
N ALA A 137 5.48 -0.58 14.53
CA ALA A 137 5.95 -0.50 15.92
C ALA A 137 7.14 -1.45 16.18
N ILE A 138 7.08 -2.69 15.67
CA ILE A 138 8.21 -3.61 15.72
C ILE A 138 9.40 -3.08 14.95
N PHE A 139 9.17 -2.61 13.71
CA PHE A 139 10.20 -2.08 12.84
C PHE A 139 10.97 -0.92 13.49
N GLN A 140 10.28 0.00 14.16
CA GLN A 140 10.92 1.11 14.87
C GLN A 140 11.77 0.68 16.08
N CYS A 141 11.53 -0.51 16.63
CA CYS A 141 12.34 -1.07 17.72
C CYS A 141 13.59 -1.82 17.22
N LEU A 142 13.73 -2.02 15.91
CA LEU A 142 14.92 -2.66 15.34
C LEU A 142 16.05 -1.65 15.20
N GLY A 143 17.29 -2.13 15.26
CA GLY A 143 18.47 -1.30 15.09
C GLY A 143 18.57 -0.68 13.69
N SER A 144 19.32 0.38 13.55
CA SER A 144 19.58 1.07 12.28
C SER A 144 20.30 0.21 11.22
N ASP A 145 20.88 -0.89 11.66
CA ASP A 145 21.54 -1.91 10.84
C ASP A 145 20.60 -2.97 10.27
N TYR A 146 19.30 -2.93 10.63
CA TYR A 146 18.30 -3.84 10.10
C TYR A 146 18.25 -3.81 8.58
N ARG A 147 18.28 -5.01 7.98
CA ARG A 147 18.15 -5.22 6.54
C ARG A 147 16.97 -6.14 6.24
N CYS A 148 16.17 -5.78 5.25
CA CYS A 148 15.07 -6.61 4.78
C CYS A 148 15.53 -8.05 4.53
N PHE A 149 14.73 -9.02 4.98
CA PHE A 149 14.95 -10.47 4.82
C PHE A 149 16.15 -11.04 5.58
N HIS A 150 16.81 -10.26 6.42
CA HIS A 150 17.86 -10.73 7.32
C HIS A 150 17.32 -10.80 8.75
N ARG A 151 17.76 -11.80 9.49
CA ARG A 151 17.44 -11.87 10.91
C ARG A 151 18.20 -10.75 11.63
N PRO A 152 17.50 -9.87 12.36
CA PRO A 152 18.18 -8.81 13.10
C PRO A 152 19.01 -9.38 14.25
N GLU A 153 20.21 -8.87 14.44
CA GLU A 153 21.08 -9.24 15.55
C GLU A 153 20.55 -8.70 16.87
N GLY A 154 20.84 -9.40 17.95
CA GLY A 154 20.45 -8.99 19.31
C GLY A 154 18.97 -9.17 19.65
N VAL A 155 18.11 -9.49 18.69
CA VAL A 155 16.68 -9.70 18.93
C VAL A 155 16.45 -11.09 19.52
N LYS A 156 16.04 -11.14 20.79
CA LYS A 156 15.72 -12.38 21.49
C LYS A 156 14.27 -12.82 21.27
N ARG A 157 13.35 -11.85 21.14
CA ARG A 157 11.91 -12.10 21.09
C ARG A 157 11.19 -10.96 20.37
N LEU A 158 10.16 -11.29 19.60
CA LEU A 158 9.21 -10.34 19.03
C LEU A 158 7.89 -10.41 19.80
N LEU A 159 7.34 -9.24 20.13
CA LEU A 159 6.04 -9.09 20.78
C LEU A 159 5.13 -8.34 19.80
N LEU A 160 4.24 -9.07 19.13
CA LEU A 160 3.25 -8.47 18.25
C LEU A 160 2.02 -8.08 19.06
N THR A 161 1.76 -6.79 19.16
CA THR A 161 0.54 -6.27 19.76
C THR A 161 -0.61 -6.34 18.77
N ALA A 162 -1.81 -6.63 19.25
CA ALA A 162 -3.02 -6.65 18.44
C ALA A 162 -4.23 -6.25 19.28
N SER A 163 -5.24 -5.65 18.61
CA SER A 163 -6.52 -5.35 19.26
C SER A 163 -7.33 -6.61 19.56
N VAL A 164 -7.05 -7.71 18.85
CA VAL A 164 -7.68 -9.04 18.93
C VAL A 164 -9.19 -9.03 18.64
N GLY A 165 -9.77 -7.88 18.28
CA GLY A 165 -11.17 -7.78 17.86
C GLY A 165 -12.15 -8.43 18.82
N PRO A 166 -13.04 -9.32 18.32
CA PRO A 166 -14.08 -9.97 19.12
C PRO A 166 -13.54 -10.96 20.15
N PHE A 167 -12.26 -11.36 20.03
CA PHE A 167 -11.64 -12.35 20.94
C PHE A 167 -10.91 -11.72 22.14
N ARG A 168 -10.79 -10.39 22.20
CA ARG A 168 -10.01 -9.67 23.21
C ARG A 168 -10.34 -10.02 24.65
N ARG A 169 -11.59 -10.35 24.94
CA ARG A 169 -12.10 -10.64 26.30
C ARG A 169 -12.50 -12.09 26.48
N ARG A 170 -12.19 -12.97 25.52
CA ARG A 170 -12.52 -14.39 25.60
C ARG A 170 -11.40 -15.18 26.30
N ASP A 171 -11.78 -16.25 26.97
CA ASP A 171 -10.83 -17.21 27.51
C ASP A 171 -10.23 -18.05 26.36
N LYS A 172 -8.97 -18.45 26.49
CA LYS A 172 -8.27 -19.29 25.51
C LYS A 172 -9.00 -20.60 25.19
N GLN A 173 -9.73 -21.18 26.15
CA GLN A 173 -10.54 -22.38 25.91
C GLN A 173 -11.78 -22.08 25.05
N ALA A 174 -12.37 -20.90 25.20
CA ALA A 174 -13.48 -20.47 24.36
C ALA A 174 -13.06 -20.17 22.92
N ASP A 175 -11.79 -19.81 22.69
CA ASP A 175 -11.24 -19.54 21.37
C ASP A 175 -11.02 -20.82 20.54
N GLN A 176 -10.81 -21.98 21.19
CA GLN A 176 -10.70 -23.27 20.48
C GLN A 176 -11.99 -23.66 19.76
N ASN A 177 -13.13 -23.15 20.23
CA ASN A 177 -14.45 -23.38 19.62
C ASN A 177 -14.94 -22.17 18.82
N ALA A 178 -14.04 -21.27 18.40
CA ALA A 178 -14.42 -20.10 17.65
C ALA A 178 -14.95 -20.48 16.26
N THR A 179 -16.10 -19.93 15.91
CA THR A 179 -16.71 -20.09 14.59
C THR A 179 -16.39 -18.91 13.69
N VAL A 180 -16.64 -19.07 12.40
CA VAL A 180 -16.49 -17.96 11.42
C VAL A 180 -17.36 -16.77 11.82
N SER A 181 -18.60 -17.01 12.28
CA SER A 181 -19.50 -15.95 12.74
C SER A 181 -18.93 -15.18 13.96
N HIS A 182 -18.17 -15.84 14.82
CA HIS A 182 -17.48 -15.15 15.92
C HIS A 182 -16.32 -14.27 15.39
N ALA A 183 -15.61 -14.71 14.37
CA ALA A 183 -14.46 -13.97 13.81
C ALA A 183 -14.90 -12.71 13.03
N ILE A 184 -16.01 -12.80 12.29
CA ILE A 184 -16.53 -11.67 11.51
C ILE A 184 -17.32 -10.64 12.34
N ALA A 185 -17.64 -10.93 13.58
CA ALA A 185 -18.26 -9.99 14.53
C ALA A 185 -17.24 -8.96 15.07
N HIS A 186 -16.43 -8.40 14.15
CA HIS A 186 -15.44 -7.39 14.51
C HIS A 186 -16.13 -6.04 14.76
N PRO A 187 -15.76 -5.30 15.83
CA PRO A 187 -16.41 -4.05 16.19
C PRO A 187 -16.10 -2.86 15.27
N ASN A 188 -15.26 -3.04 14.25
CA ASN A 188 -14.89 -2.00 13.26
C ASN A 188 -15.44 -2.33 11.88
#